data_2b8a5ae14fd3293be2bd35153009d9ea
#
_entry.id   2b8a5ae14fd3293be2bd35153009d9ea
#
_cell.length_a   1.000
_cell.length_b   1.000
_cell.length_c   1.000
_cell.angle_alpha   90.00
_cell.angle_beta   90.00
_cell.angle_gamma   90.00
#
_symmetry.space_group_name_H-M   'P 1'
#
loop_
_entity.id
_entity.type
_entity.pdbx_description
1 polymer ?
#
loop_
_entity_poly.entity_id
_entity_poly.type
_entity_poly.pdbx_seq_one_letter_code
_entity_poly.pdbx_strand_id
1 'polypeptide(L)'
;MSKILVIVDPWKRPLEKDVEKYPQLPALLSAEQKLLSSILPTLEVHFDGVYTQTGDEEVCDSLKHLPKLIKHNIKPTDEVVFCGWHYARCITRQIEDINKQYKIPLDTISILRNYSFTFPGETPDKIKVYYEYNNYPIVREIYFNNHDYFYEQ
;
A
#
# COMPACT_ATOMS: atom_id res chain seq x y z
N MET A 1 16.49 -14.69 -0.11
CA MET A 1 15.83 -13.37 -0.15
C MET A 1 14.45 -13.54 -0.76
N SER A 2 13.43 -13.03 -0.10
CA SER A 2 12.05 -13.07 -0.61
C SER A 2 11.59 -11.68 -1.04
N LYS A 3 10.68 -11.66 -2.00
CA LYS A 3 10.01 -10.44 -2.45
C LYS A 3 8.56 -10.49 -1.99
N ILE A 4 8.16 -9.50 -1.19
CA ILE A 4 6.88 -9.49 -0.49
C ILE A 4 6.06 -8.28 -0.92
N LEU A 5 4.77 -8.51 -1.18
CA LEU A 5 3.80 -7.45 -1.43
C LEU A 5 2.92 -7.28 -0.19
N VAL A 6 2.79 -6.05 0.28
CA VAL A 6 1.93 -5.70 1.41
C VAL A 6 0.85 -4.72 0.94
N ILE A 7 -0.40 -5.11 1.08
CA ILE A 7 -1.56 -4.28 0.76
C ILE A 7 -2.06 -3.66 2.06
N VAL A 8 -1.92 -2.35 2.18
CA VAL A 8 -2.24 -1.60 3.39
C VAL A 8 -3.71 -1.14 3.36
N ASP A 9 -4.41 -1.37 4.46
CA ASP A 9 -5.77 -0.88 4.72
C ASP A 9 -6.80 -1.13 3.60
N PRO A 10 -6.90 -2.37 3.06
CA PRO A 10 -7.95 -2.68 2.07
C PRO A 10 -9.29 -2.89 2.79
N TRP A 11 -9.81 -1.82 3.38
CA TRP A 11 -10.99 -1.87 4.24
C TRP A 11 -12.27 -2.20 3.46
N LYS A 12 -13.15 -2.94 4.09
CA LYS A 12 -14.48 -3.20 3.55
C LYS A 12 -15.31 -1.93 3.41
N ARG A 13 -15.12 -0.99 4.35
CA ARG A 13 -15.83 0.31 4.38
C ARG A 13 -14.86 1.41 4.76
N PRO A 14 -15.01 2.61 4.19
CA PRO A 14 -14.23 3.75 4.64
C PRO A 14 -14.66 4.16 6.04
N LEU A 15 -13.77 4.85 6.77
CA LEU A 15 -14.08 5.39 8.09
C LEU A 15 -15.14 6.50 7.97
N GLU A 16 -16.08 6.54 8.93
CA GLU A 16 -17.16 7.53 8.91
C GLU A 16 -16.65 8.97 8.86
N LYS A 17 -15.60 9.28 9.62
CA LYS A 17 -15.00 10.62 9.63
C LYS A 17 -14.46 11.03 8.25
N ASP A 18 -13.97 10.06 7.47
CA ASP A 18 -13.46 10.32 6.13
C ASP A 18 -14.59 10.50 5.13
N VAL A 19 -15.71 9.78 5.31
CA VAL A 19 -16.90 9.93 4.48
C VAL A 19 -17.56 11.29 4.70
N GLU A 20 -17.58 11.79 5.93
CA GLU A 20 -18.08 13.13 6.23
C GLU A 20 -17.29 14.20 5.48
N LYS A 21 -15.98 14.07 5.42
CA LYS A 21 -15.11 15.00 4.72
C LYS A 21 -15.15 14.80 3.19
N TYR A 22 -15.27 13.56 2.75
CA TYR A 22 -15.26 13.18 1.34
C TYR A 22 -16.47 12.30 1.04
N PRO A 23 -17.66 12.85 0.77
CA PRO A 23 -18.88 12.06 0.54
C PRO A 23 -18.78 11.08 -0.62
N GLN A 24 -17.90 11.33 -1.61
CA GLN A 24 -17.67 10.44 -2.75
C GLN A 24 -16.74 9.26 -2.43
N LEU A 25 -16.17 9.22 -1.23
CA LEU A 25 -15.16 8.21 -0.87
C LEU A 25 -15.67 6.76 -0.97
N PRO A 26 -16.89 6.41 -0.55
CA PRO A 26 -17.36 5.03 -0.66
C PRO A 26 -17.34 4.51 -2.10
N ALA A 27 -17.77 5.32 -3.07
CA ALA A 27 -17.78 4.93 -4.49
C ALA A 27 -16.36 4.83 -5.03
N LEU A 28 -15.49 5.77 -4.67
CA LEU A 28 -14.08 5.77 -5.07
C LEU A 28 -13.35 4.55 -4.52
N LEU A 29 -13.51 4.26 -3.23
CA LEU A 29 -12.91 3.10 -2.59
C LEU A 29 -13.34 1.80 -3.26
N SER A 30 -14.63 1.66 -3.57
CA SER A 30 -15.15 0.50 -4.26
C SER A 30 -14.51 0.32 -5.64
N ALA A 31 -14.35 1.41 -6.40
CA ALA A 31 -13.70 1.37 -7.71
C ALA A 31 -12.23 0.98 -7.60
N GLU A 32 -11.52 1.53 -6.63
CA GLU A 32 -10.10 1.23 -6.39
C GLU A 32 -9.89 -0.21 -5.94
N GLN A 33 -10.77 -0.75 -5.10
CA GLN A 33 -10.74 -2.14 -4.68
C GLN A 33 -10.96 -3.10 -5.87
N LYS A 34 -11.87 -2.76 -6.78
CA LYS A 34 -12.09 -3.54 -8.00
C LYS A 34 -10.85 -3.52 -8.89
N LEU A 35 -10.22 -2.37 -9.04
CA LEU A 35 -9.01 -2.22 -9.82
C LEU A 35 -7.89 -3.10 -9.27
N LEU A 36 -7.63 -3.01 -7.96
CA LEU A 36 -6.60 -3.81 -7.32
C LEU A 36 -6.92 -5.30 -7.38
N SER A 37 -8.16 -5.69 -7.12
CA SER A 37 -8.58 -7.09 -7.15
C SER A 37 -8.46 -7.69 -8.55
N SER A 38 -8.71 -6.92 -9.60
CA SER A 38 -8.59 -7.39 -10.97
C SER A 38 -7.15 -7.60 -11.41
N ILE A 39 -6.21 -6.79 -10.93
CA ILE A 39 -4.80 -6.91 -11.29
C ILE A 39 -4.05 -7.91 -10.40
N LEU A 40 -4.56 -8.20 -9.21
CA LEU A 40 -3.86 -9.00 -8.22
C LEU A 40 -3.41 -10.37 -8.73
N PRO A 41 -4.23 -11.17 -9.45
CA PRO A 41 -3.77 -12.46 -9.97
C PRO A 41 -2.55 -12.36 -10.87
N THR A 42 -2.45 -11.30 -11.66
CA THR A 42 -1.29 -11.05 -12.53
C THR A 42 -0.10 -10.54 -11.71
N LEU A 43 -0.37 -9.70 -10.72
CA LEU A 43 0.64 -9.07 -9.90
C LEU A 43 1.31 -10.07 -8.94
N GLU A 44 0.52 -10.92 -8.29
CA GLU A 44 0.99 -11.79 -7.21
C GLU A 44 2.00 -12.85 -7.66
N VAL A 45 2.02 -13.22 -8.95
CA VAL A 45 2.99 -14.20 -9.46
C VAL A 45 4.43 -13.71 -9.35
N HIS A 46 4.63 -12.40 -9.17
CA HIS A 46 5.95 -11.80 -9.03
C HIS A 46 6.45 -11.75 -7.59
N PHE A 47 5.66 -12.23 -6.64
CA PHE A 47 5.99 -12.17 -5.22
C PHE A 47 6.00 -13.55 -4.57
N ASP A 48 6.87 -13.72 -3.59
CA ASP A 48 6.93 -14.93 -2.77
C ASP A 48 5.82 -14.97 -1.71
N GLY A 49 5.33 -13.79 -1.32
CA GLY A 49 4.22 -13.67 -0.38
C GLY A 49 3.44 -12.39 -0.63
N VAL A 50 2.11 -12.45 -0.42
CA VAL A 50 1.21 -11.32 -0.51
C VAL A 50 0.40 -11.25 0.77
N TYR A 51 0.45 -10.12 1.45
CA TYR A 51 -0.17 -9.94 2.76
C TYR A 51 -1.01 -8.67 2.80
N THR A 52 -2.02 -8.69 3.66
CA THR A 52 -2.76 -7.47 4.02
C THR A 52 -2.29 -6.96 5.37
N GLN A 53 -2.38 -5.65 5.57
CA GLN A 53 -2.11 -5.02 6.84
C GLN A 53 -3.17 -3.98 7.16
N THR A 54 -3.94 -4.23 8.21
CA THR A 54 -4.95 -3.31 8.73
C THR A 54 -4.84 -3.27 10.25
N GLY A 55 -5.49 -2.28 10.87
CA GLY A 55 -5.76 -2.30 12.30
C GLY A 55 -6.92 -3.25 12.61
N ASP A 56 -7.92 -2.75 13.33
CA ASP A 56 -9.09 -3.55 13.72
C ASP A 56 -10.18 -3.59 12.64
N GLU A 57 -10.01 -2.84 11.56
CA GLU A 57 -11.00 -2.73 10.50
C GLU A 57 -11.07 -4.01 9.67
N GLU A 58 -12.27 -4.31 9.20
CA GLU A 58 -12.54 -5.48 8.38
C GLU A 58 -12.00 -5.29 6.95
N VAL A 59 -11.32 -6.32 6.44
CA VAL A 59 -10.78 -6.34 5.07
C VAL A 59 -11.92 -6.57 4.07
N CYS A 60 -11.85 -5.95 2.90
CA CYS A 60 -12.84 -6.11 1.84
C CYS A 60 -12.92 -7.58 1.38
N ASP A 61 -14.10 -8.00 0.92
CA ASP A 61 -14.38 -9.40 0.61
C ASP A 61 -13.45 -10.00 -0.44
N SER A 62 -13.06 -9.21 -1.44
CA SER A 62 -12.20 -9.68 -2.53
C SER A 62 -10.76 -9.97 -2.10
N LEU A 63 -10.32 -9.45 -0.96
CA LEU A 63 -8.95 -9.59 -0.48
C LEU A 63 -8.84 -10.31 0.88
N LYS A 64 -9.97 -10.67 1.49
CA LYS A 64 -9.97 -11.29 2.81
C LYS A 64 -9.34 -12.69 2.86
N HIS A 65 -9.14 -13.33 1.70
CA HIS A 65 -8.46 -14.61 1.62
C HIS A 65 -6.94 -14.49 1.80
N LEU A 66 -6.39 -13.29 1.66
CA LEU A 66 -4.96 -13.06 1.84
C LEU A 66 -4.59 -13.09 3.33
N PRO A 67 -3.44 -13.68 3.69
CA PRO A 67 -3.00 -13.66 5.08
C PRO A 67 -2.66 -12.25 5.55
N LYS A 68 -2.85 -12.00 6.84
CA LYS A 68 -2.40 -10.76 7.47
C LYS A 68 -0.90 -10.79 7.66
N LEU A 69 -0.27 -9.63 7.49
CA LEU A 69 1.15 -9.49 7.76
C LEU A 69 1.39 -9.63 9.27
N ILE A 70 2.30 -10.55 9.64
CA ILE A 70 2.77 -10.70 11.01
C ILE A 70 4.30 -10.63 11.01
N LYS A 71 4.87 -10.41 12.19
CA LYS A 71 6.31 -10.24 12.36
C LYS A 71 7.15 -11.35 11.71
N HIS A 72 6.66 -12.59 11.73
CA HIS A 72 7.40 -13.73 11.19
C HIS A 72 7.42 -13.80 9.66
N ASN A 73 6.61 -13.00 8.98
CA ASN A 73 6.53 -12.99 7.52
C ASN A 73 7.63 -12.15 6.85
N ILE A 74 8.24 -11.25 7.59
CA ILE A 74 9.28 -10.36 7.06
C ILE A 74 10.61 -10.61 7.74
N LYS A 75 11.67 -10.67 6.93
CA LYS A 75 13.05 -10.81 7.38
C LYS A 75 13.88 -9.62 6.89
N PRO A 76 14.96 -9.24 7.57
CA PRO A 76 15.80 -8.10 7.16
C PRO A 76 16.36 -8.20 5.73
N THR A 77 16.42 -9.41 5.16
CA THR A 77 16.91 -9.64 3.79
C THR A 77 15.83 -9.57 2.73
N ASP A 78 14.57 -9.35 3.11
CA ASP A 78 13.45 -9.32 2.16
C ASP A 78 13.37 -7.98 1.44
N GLU A 79 12.90 -8.04 0.20
CA GLU A 79 12.47 -6.87 -0.56
C GLU A 79 10.96 -6.71 -0.34
N VAL A 80 10.51 -5.53 0.07
CA VAL A 80 9.11 -5.28 0.42
C VAL A 80 8.52 -4.19 -0.46
N VAL A 81 7.39 -4.50 -1.09
CA VAL A 81 6.64 -3.57 -1.92
C VAL A 81 5.30 -3.28 -1.28
N PHE A 82 4.96 -2.02 -1.10
CA PHE A 82 3.70 -1.57 -0.52
C PHE A 82 2.75 -1.05 -1.58
N CYS A 83 1.47 -1.31 -1.39
CA CYS A 83 0.38 -0.69 -2.15
C CYS A 83 -0.85 -0.55 -1.27
N GLY A 84 -1.91 0.04 -1.81
CA GLY A 84 -3.20 0.17 -1.11
C GLY A 84 -3.47 1.59 -0.62
N TRP A 85 -3.91 1.74 0.62
CA TRP A 85 -4.44 2.97 1.20
C TRP A 85 -3.74 3.31 2.52
N HIS A 86 -3.40 4.50 2.81
CA HIS A 86 -3.37 5.71 2.03
C HIS A 86 -1.93 6.02 1.63
N TYR A 87 -1.68 6.41 0.41
CA TYR A 87 -0.34 6.58 -0.15
C TYR A 87 0.60 7.40 0.74
N ALA A 88 0.17 8.58 1.18
CA ALA A 88 1.02 9.49 1.94
C ALA A 88 0.83 9.38 3.45
N ARG A 89 0.08 8.40 3.95
CA ARG A 89 -0.25 8.30 5.38
C ARG A 89 -0.03 6.90 5.91
N CYS A 90 -1.01 6.00 5.76
CA CYS A 90 -0.92 4.65 6.31
C CYS A 90 0.24 3.87 5.70
N ILE A 91 0.43 3.94 4.39
CA ILE A 91 1.54 3.27 3.72
C ILE A 91 2.87 3.78 4.26
N THR A 92 3.03 5.10 4.35
CA THR A 92 4.27 5.71 4.85
C THR A 92 4.57 5.32 6.29
N ARG A 93 3.55 5.25 7.14
CA ARG A 93 3.70 4.78 8.53
C ARG A 93 4.17 3.33 8.57
N GLN A 94 3.62 2.48 7.71
CA GLN A 94 4.02 1.08 7.66
C GLN A 94 5.47 0.93 7.19
N ILE A 95 5.89 1.74 6.23
CA ILE A 95 7.29 1.78 5.78
C ILE A 95 8.21 2.14 6.95
N GLU A 96 7.85 3.18 7.70
CA GLU A 96 8.62 3.61 8.85
C GLU A 96 8.70 2.50 9.91
N ASP A 97 7.59 1.84 10.19
CA ASP A 97 7.53 0.76 11.17
C ASP A 97 8.41 -0.42 10.79
N ILE A 98 8.34 -0.91 9.55
CA ILE A 98 9.16 -2.06 9.15
C ILE A 98 10.64 -1.70 9.07
N ASN A 99 10.97 -0.48 8.68
CA ASN A 99 12.34 -0.02 8.69
C ASN A 99 12.92 -0.02 10.11
N LYS A 100 12.17 0.48 11.08
CA LYS A 100 12.62 0.58 12.47
C LYS A 100 12.53 -0.74 13.23
N GLN A 101 11.41 -1.43 13.12
CA GLN A 101 11.15 -2.64 13.94
C GLN A 101 11.74 -3.91 13.35
N TYR A 102 11.69 -4.08 12.03
CA TYR A 102 12.15 -5.30 11.36
C TYR A 102 13.53 -5.12 10.71
N LYS A 103 14.11 -3.93 10.84
CA LYS A 103 15.45 -3.62 10.29
C LYS A 103 15.55 -3.79 8.78
N ILE A 104 14.44 -3.57 8.07
CA ILE A 104 14.44 -3.60 6.60
C ILE A 104 15.06 -2.27 6.10
N PRO A 105 16.14 -2.31 5.31
CA PRO A 105 16.73 -1.08 4.77
C PRO A 105 15.76 -0.35 3.83
N LEU A 106 15.76 0.97 3.87
CA LEU A 106 14.86 1.78 3.03
C LEU A 106 15.08 1.55 1.54
N ASP A 107 16.30 1.22 1.11
CA ASP A 107 16.61 0.97 -0.29
C ASP A 107 16.05 -0.37 -0.82
N THR A 108 15.56 -1.23 0.06
CA THR A 108 14.87 -2.48 -0.32
C THR A 108 13.35 -2.37 -0.19
N ILE A 109 12.84 -1.19 0.13
CA ILE A 109 11.42 -0.91 0.24
C ILE A 109 10.99 -0.07 -0.97
N SER A 110 9.85 -0.41 -1.56
CA SER A 110 9.27 0.34 -2.68
C SER A 110 7.78 0.55 -2.47
N ILE A 111 7.24 1.57 -3.11
CA ILE A 111 5.80 1.78 -3.21
C ILE A 111 5.37 1.50 -4.64
N LEU A 112 4.36 0.67 -4.81
CA LEU A 112 3.72 0.41 -6.10
C LEU A 112 2.73 1.56 -6.38
N ARG A 113 3.22 2.59 -7.08
CA ARG A 113 2.55 3.90 -7.14
C ARG A 113 1.19 3.85 -7.83
N ASN A 114 1.06 3.11 -8.93
CA ASN A 114 -0.20 3.08 -9.67
C ASN A 114 -1.29 2.23 -9.01
N TYR A 115 -0.98 1.54 -7.91
CA TYR A 115 -1.94 0.82 -7.07
C TYR A 115 -1.91 1.29 -5.62
N SER A 116 -1.45 2.54 -5.41
CA SER A 116 -1.47 3.21 -4.11
C SER A 116 -2.32 4.47 -4.22
N PHE A 117 -3.31 4.60 -3.35
CA PHE A 117 -4.44 5.49 -3.53
C PHE A 117 -4.42 6.64 -2.53
N THR A 118 -5.00 7.77 -2.93
CA THR A 118 -5.09 8.99 -2.14
C THR A 118 -6.54 9.39 -1.93
N PHE A 119 -6.77 10.35 -1.02
CA PHE A 119 -8.09 10.96 -0.88
C PHE A 119 -8.40 11.86 -2.08
N PRO A 120 -9.69 12.08 -2.37
CA PRO A 120 -10.09 12.98 -3.45
C PRO A 120 -9.46 14.37 -3.30
N GLY A 121 -8.94 14.91 -4.41
CA GLY A 121 -8.36 16.25 -4.44
C GLY A 121 -6.94 16.37 -3.92
N GLU A 122 -6.31 15.30 -3.51
CA GLU A 122 -4.90 15.33 -3.11
C GLU A 122 -4.00 15.37 -4.34
N THR A 123 -3.27 16.48 -4.49
CA THR A 123 -2.35 16.68 -5.60
C THR A 123 -0.93 16.23 -5.22
N PRO A 124 -0.04 16.01 -6.20
CA PRO A 124 1.36 15.69 -5.89
C PRO A 124 2.04 16.73 -5.00
N ASP A 125 1.71 18.02 -5.20
CA ASP A 125 2.27 19.09 -4.38
C ASP A 125 1.83 19.00 -2.91
N LYS A 126 0.54 18.72 -2.67
CA LYS A 126 0.02 18.52 -1.31
C LYS A 126 0.67 17.32 -0.63
N ILE A 127 0.87 16.25 -1.37
CA ILE A 127 1.52 15.05 -0.87
C ILE A 127 2.97 15.34 -0.50
N LYS A 128 3.70 16.07 -1.34
CA LYS A 128 5.08 16.48 -1.06
C LYS A 128 5.19 17.30 0.22
N VAL A 129 4.31 18.28 0.39
CA VAL A 129 4.26 19.10 1.61
C VAL A 129 4.01 18.22 2.84
N TYR A 130 3.11 17.24 2.73
CA TYR A 130 2.79 16.34 3.82
C TYR A 130 4.00 15.47 4.23
N TYR A 131 4.73 14.94 3.24
CA TYR A 131 5.96 14.20 3.49
C TYR A 131 7.01 15.05 4.21
N GLU A 132 7.23 16.27 3.75
CA GLU A 132 8.21 17.19 4.34
C GLU A 132 7.82 17.56 5.77
N TYR A 133 6.55 17.90 5.99
CA TYR A 133 6.05 18.29 7.30
C TYR A 133 6.21 17.17 8.34
N ASN A 134 5.92 15.92 7.96
CA ASN A 134 5.99 14.77 8.85
C ASN A 134 7.37 14.12 8.87
N ASN A 135 8.29 14.60 8.06
CA ASN A 135 9.63 14.01 7.93
C ASN A 135 9.57 12.50 7.64
N TYR A 136 8.67 12.10 6.74
CA TYR A 136 8.51 10.69 6.37
C TYR A 136 9.67 10.21 5.49
N PRO A 137 10.08 8.95 5.63
CA PRO A 137 11.11 8.40 4.76
C PRO A 137 10.64 8.35 3.31
N ILE A 138 11.53 8.71 2.39
CA ILE A 138 11.29 8.65 0.96
C ILE A 138 11.87 7.35 0.44
N VAL A 139 11.03 6.55 -0.21
CA VAL A 139 11.44 5.29 -0.83
C VAL A 139 11.17 5.32 -2.32
N ARG A 140 11.75 4.36 -3.04
CA ARG A 140 11.57 4.23 -4.47
C ARG A 140 10.12 3.99 -4.81
N GLU A 141 9.63 4.66 -5.85
CA GLU A 141 8.31 4.43 -6.43
C GLU A 141 8.45 3.62 -7.70
N ILE A 142 7.69 2.54 -7.80
CA ILE A 142 7.66 1.68 -8.98
C ILE A 142 6.23 1.59 -9.49
N TYR A 143 6.11 1.25 -10.77
CA TYR A 143 4.83 1.09 -11.47
C TYR A 143 4.78 -0.30 -12.06
N PHE A 144 3.60 -0.84 -12.21
CA PHE A 144 3.41 -2.17 -12.80
C PHE A 144 2.54 -2.10 -14.04
N ASN A 145 2.94 -2.80 -15.09
CA ASN A 145 2.10 -3.12 -16.23
C ASN A 145 2.45 -4.52 -16.78
N ASN A 146 1.65 -5.02 -17.72
CA ASN A 146 1.82 -6.37 -18.24
C ASN A 146 2.96 -6.53 -19.26
N HIS A 147 3.60 -5.43 -19.67
CA HIS A 147 4.72 -5.45 -20.63
C HIS A 147 6.08 -5.33 -19.96
N ASP A 148 6.22 -4.29 -19.12
CA ASP A 148 7.50 -3.96 -18.49
C ASP A 148 7.61 -4.49 -17.06
N TYR A 149 6.52 -5.08 -16.55
CA TYR A 149 6.36 -5.49 -15.16
C TYR A 149 6.62 -4.31 -14.23
N PHE A 150 7.66 -4.33 -13.40
CA PHE A 150 7.95 -3.22 -12.48
C PHE A 150 8.94 -2.26 -13.13
N TYR A 151 8.58 -0.97 -13.18
CA TYR A 151 9.41 0.05 -13.80
C TYR A 151 9.31 1.37 -13.04
N GLU A 152 10.31 2.22 -13.23
CA GLU A 152 10.32 3.59 -12.68
C GLU A 152 10.00 4.58 -13.81
N GLN A 153 9.30 5.65 -13.44
CA GLN A 153 9.04 6.75 -14.34
C GLN A 153 10.08 7.84 -14.19
#